data_8d51ed33120488e3f1a0c90a6062b7ba
#
_entry.id   8d51ed33120488e3f1a0c90a6062b7ba
#
_cell.length_a   1.000
_cell.length_b   1.000
_cell.length_c   1.000
_cell.angle_alpha   90.00
_cell.angle_beta   90.00
_cell.angle_gamma   90.00
#
_symmetry.space_group_name_H-M   'P 1'
#
loop_
_entity.id
_entity.type
_entity.pdbx_description
1 polymer ?
#
loop_
_entity_poly.entity_id
_entity_poly.type
_entity_poly.pdbx_seq_one_letter_code
_entity_poly.pdbx_strand_id
1 'polypeptide(L)'
;MLSSADSVRDALWTATAREPAPSGDVFVAGSTVDVVVVGGGFTGASAALAVAERGNSVALIEARRVGWGASGRNGGQVIPGLKLDPSEMLAAYGEETGRRLTEEVGGAADLVFDLVGRHAIDCEPARGGWIQAAHAEPALVRVQKRAGEWAAVGAPAERLDATAVARLTGTDAYLGGWIDRRAGTLQPLSYVRGLARAAQQAGARLHEGITATALTRDGAGWKITTSQGAIAARHVIIGQDGYADGLVKGLAQTLICVQSAQVATEPLPSGLAAGIMPGGICASETRRLAFYFRQSPDGRLVFGGRGAIGDRQNPAFFQALINAMHRTFPETKGLAIAHRWSGQVALTLDGLPHIHEPEPGLLIGLGYNGRGVAMATLMGRWLAARALDGLAHPLPTTTLAPIPLHQLRGPAIHAGIAWAWLRDRMGFAG
;
A
#
# COMPACT_ATOMS: atom_id res chain seq x y z
N MET A 1 14.42 21.15 -9.48
CA MET A 1 13.76 20.31 -8.46
C MET A 1 12.41 20.95 -8.18
N LEU A 2 11.33 20.50 -8.86
CA LEU A 2 9.98 20.94 -8.52
C LEU A 2 9.62 20.36 -7.16
N SER A 3 9.14 21.19 -6.25
CA SER A 3 8.82 20.78 -4.90
C SER A 3 7.73 19.70 -4.96
N SER A 4 8.00 18.56 -4.35
CA SER A 4 7.06 17.44 -4.19
C SER A 4 5.79 17.80 -3.41
N ALA A 5 5.64 19.05 -3.00
CA ALA A 5 4.46 19.59 -2.33
C ALA A 5 3.25 19.71 -3.26
N ASP A 6 3.46 19.97 -4.55
CA ASP A 6 2.36 20.31 -5.48
C ASP A 6 1.55 19.05 -5.89
N SER A 7 2.17 17.90 -6.01
CA SER A 7 1.46 16.65 -6.39
C SER A 7 0.52 16.09 -5.30
N VAL A 8 0.63 16.57 -4.06
CA VAL A 8 -0.29 16.18 -2.97
C VAL A 8 -1.56 17.03 -2.99
N ARG A 9 -1.45 18.31 -3.40
CA ARG A 9 -2.59 19.23 -3.41
C ARG A 9 -3.66 18.83 -4.42
N ASP A 10 -3.26 18.26 -5.56
CA ASP A 10 -4.16 17.85 -6.63
C ASP A 10 -4.76 16.45 -6.46
N ALA A 11 -4.32 15.70 -5.41
CA ALA A 11 -4.86 14.40 -5.12
C ALA A 11 -6.30 14.49 -4.60
N LEU A 12 -7.20 13.68 -5.14
CA LEU A 12 -8.57 13.53 -4.66
C LEU A 12 -8.60 13.35 -3.13
N TRP A 13 -7.68 12.56 -2.60
CA TRP A 13 -7.65 12.23 -1.17
C TRP A 13 -7.36 13.43 -0.26
N THR A 14 -6.66 14.45 -0.75
CA THR A 14 -6.45 15.70 -0.01
C THR A 14 -7.73 16.55 0.01
N ALA A 15 -8.47 16.55 -1.10
CA ALA A 15 -9.73 17.31 -1.21
C ALA A 15 -10.88 16.65 -0.43
N THR A 16 -10.86 15.33 -0.24
CA THR A 16 -11.94 14.55 0.35
C THR A 16 -11.61 13.95 1.72
N ALA A 17 -10.46 14.31 2.32
CA ALA A 17 -10.09 13.78 3.64
C ALA A 17 -11.07 14.24 4.72
N ARG A 18 -11.63 13.29 5.47
CA ARG A 18 -12.57 13.53 6.58
C ARG A 18 -11.86 13.55 7.93
N GLU A 19 -10.87 12.65 8.12
CA GLU A 19 -10.01 12.73 9.29
C GLU A 19 -9.13 13.98 9.21
N PRO A 20 -9.11 14.82 10.25
CA PRO A 20 -8.24 15.98 10.29
C PRO A 20 -6.76 15.57 10.27
N ALA A 21 -5.90 16.47 9.82
CA ALA A 21 -4.47 16.27 9.99
C ALA A 21 -4.16 16.20 11.51
N PRO A 22 -3.42 15.20 11.99
CA PRO A 22 -3.07 15.12 13.38
C PRO A 22 -2.20 16.34 13.77
N SER A 23 -2.31 16.79 15.01
CA SER A 23 -1.41 17.81 15.56
C SER A 23 -0.10 17.14 15.99
N GLY A 24 1.03 17.66 15.53
CA GLY A 24 2.33 17.19 15.99
C GLY A 24 2.62 17.60 17.43
N ASP A 25 3.24 16.69 18.18
CA ASP A 25 3.72 16.97 19.53
C ASP A 25 5.07 17.74 19.49
N VAL A 26 5.36 18.49 20.53
CA VAL A 26 6.65 19.19 20.67
C VAL A 26 7.77 18.13 20.79
N PHE A 27 8.80 18.26 19.97
CA PHE A 27 9.96 17.39 20.04
C PHE A 27 10.85 17.81 21.22
N VAL A 28 11.19 16.86 22.08
CA VAL A 28 12.06 17.08 23.23
C VAL A 28 13.39 16.35 22.97
N ALA A 29 14.42 17.12 22.63
CA ALA A 29 15.76 16.56 22.43
C ALA A 29 16.31 15.94 23.73
N GLY A 30 17.01 14.83 23.62
CA GLY A 30 17.53 14.06 24.76
C GLY A 30 16.50 13.17 25.45
N SER A 31 15.24 13.13 24.99
CA SER A 31 14.25 12.21 25.54
C SER A 31 14.58 10.75 25.19
N THR A 32 14.02 9.84 25.99
CA THR A 32 14.14 8.38 25.79
C THR A 32 12.77 7.75 25.72
N VAL A 33 12.60 6.80 24.79
CA VAL A 33 11.38 6.01 24.63
C VAL A 33 11.73 4.53 24.46
N ASP A 34 10.74 3.65 24.53
CA ASP A 34 10.95 2.23 24.26
C ASP A 34 11.17 1.98 22.76
N VAL A 35 10.37 2.64 21.91
CA VAL A 35 10.43 2.47 20.47
C VAL A 35 10.40 3.83 19.76
N VAL A 36 11.32 4.03 18.82
CA VAL A 36 11.21 5.09 17.81
C VAL A 36 10.73 4.47 16.50
N VAL A 37 9.70 5.07 15.91
CA VAL A 37 9.19 4.71 14.58
C VAL A 37 9.53 5.82 13.60
N VAL A 38 10.16 5.49 12.47
CA VAL A 38 10.52 6.45 11.42
C VAL A 38 9.66 6.23 10.19
N GLY A 39 8.85 7.24 9.86
CA GLY A 39 7.92 7.25 8.72
C GLY A 39 6.46 7.19 9.14
N GLY A 40 5.71 8.26 8.85
CA GLY A 40 4.27 8.43 9.17
C GLY A 40 3.32 7.85 8.11
N GLY A 41 3.69 6.73 7.47
CA GLY A 41 2.82 5.94 6.59
C GLY A 41 2.01 4.88 7.34
N PHE A 42 1.30 4.01 6.62
CA PHE A 42 0.51 2.92 7.22
C PHE A 42 1.35 2.04 8.15
N THR A 43 2.55 1.62 7.73
CA THR A 43 3.44 0.79 8.54
C THR A 43 3.77 1.46 9.86
N GLY A 44 4.25 2.71 9.80
CA GLY A 44 4.68 3.41 11.01
C GLY A 44 3.53 3.80 11.91
N ALA A 45 2.41 4.30 11.37
CA ALA A 45 1.25 4.65 12.18
C ALA A 45 0.64 3.39 12.86
N SER A 46 0.57 2.26 12.14
CA SER A 46 0.13 0.98 12.71
C SER A 46 1.09 0.44 13.76
N ALA A 47 2.41 0.57 13.54
CA ALA A 47 3.41 0.16 14.52
C ALA A 47 3.34 1.02 15.79
N ALA A 48 3.25 2.34 15.64
CA ALA A 48 3.14 3.26 16.77
C ALA A 48 1.89 2.99 17.60
N LEU A 49 0.74 2.75 16.92
CA LEU A 49 -0.50 2.36 17.60
C LEU A 49 -0.32 1.06 18.37
N ALA A 50 0.22 0.01 17.73
CA ALA A 50 0.39 -1.29 18.35
C ALA A 50 1.38 -1.28 19.54
N VAL A 51 2.39 -0.41 19.52
CA VAL A 51 3.32 -0.20 20.66
C VAL A 51 2.61 0.53 21.80
N ALA A 52 1.90 1.63 21.48
CA ALA A 52 1.21 2.43 22.48
C ALA A 52 0.06 1.68 23.17
N GLU A 53 -0.74 0.89 22.42
CA GLU A 53 -1.83 0.05 22.97
C GLU A 53 -1.32 -0.99 23.99
N ARG A 54 -0.01 -1.34 23.95
CA ARG A 54 0.64 -2.23 24.93
C ARG A 54 1.28 -1.50 26.09
N GLY A 55 1.03 -0.18 26.22
CA GLY A 55 1.54 0.65 27.32
C GLY A 55 3.03 1.00 27.23
N ASN A 56 3.68 0.78 26.08
CA ASN A 56 5.07 1.16 25.87
C ASN A 56 5.17 2.57 25.30
N SER A 57 6.22 3.30 25.69
CA SER A 57 6.50 4.62 25.17
C SER A 57 6.98 4.56 23.72
N VAL A 58 6.39 5.38 22.83
CA VAL A 58 6.73 5.41 21.42
C VAL A 58 6.74 6.84 20.87
N ALA A 59 7.73 7.15 20.03
CA ALA A 59 7.80 8.36 19.25
C ALA A 59 7.76 8.04 17.75
N LEU A 60 6.76 8.56 17.06
CA LEU A 60 6.64 8.49 15.60
C LEU A 60 7.22 9.76 14.99
N ILE A 61 8.28 9.61 14.19
CA ILE A 61 9.00 10.71 13.51
C ILE A 61 8.67 10.67 12.03
N GLU A 62 8.12 11.76 11.51
CA GLU A 62 7.76 11.94 10.11
C GLU A 62 8.43 13.20 9.54
N ALA A 63 9.16 13.05 8.45
CA ALA A 63 9.92 14.15 7.83
C ALA A 63 9.02 15.24 7.21
N ARG A 64 7.79 14.90 6.87
CA ARG A 64 6.80 15.80 6.25
C ARG A 64 5.54 15.87 7.11
N ARG A 65 4.46 15.25 6.63
CA ARG A 65 3.18 15.09 7.32
C ARG A 65 2.74 13.63 7.23
N VAL A 66 1.99 13.19 8.20
CA VAL A 66 1.37 11.85 8.19
C VAL A 66 0.62 11.64 6.87
N GLY A 67 0.93 10.52 6.20
CA GLY A 67 0.33 10.17 4.92
C GLY A 67 0.86 10.93 3.71
N TRP A 68 1.92 11.74 3.83
CA TRP A 68 2.49 12.46 2.68
C TRP A 68 2.98 11.53 1.57
N GLY A 69 3.50 10.36 1.89
CA GLY A 69 4.00 9.37 0.94
C GLY A 69 2.91 8.55 0.24
N ALA A 70 3.20 7.28 -0.05
CA ALA A 70 2.30 6.35 -0.72
C ALA A 70 0.97 6.16 0.03
N SER A 71 0.97 6.25 1.35
CA SER A 71 -0.21 6.03 2.19
C SER A 71 -1.34 7.01 1.92
N GLY A 72 -1.04 8.27 1.57
CA GLY A 72 -2.06 9.26 1.20
C GLY A 72 -2.29 9.39 -0.31
N ARG A 73 -1.72 8.51 -1.15
CA ARG A 73 -1.77 8.64 -2.62
C ARG A 73 -2.22 7.36 -3.32
N ASN A 74 -2.36 6.24 -2.62
CA ASN A 74 -2.76 4.96 -3.20
C ASN A 74 -4.23 4.95 -3.62
N GLY A 75 -4.69 3.87 -4.28
CA GLY A 75 -6.06 3.73 -4.76
C GLY A 75 -7.12 3.50 -3.68
N GLY A 76 -6.74 3.41 -2.41
CA GLY A 76 -7.65 3.13 -1.30
C GLY A 76 -8.29 1.74 -1.38
N GLN A 77 -7.66 0.78 -2.04
CA GLN A 77 -8.11 -0.60 -2.13
C GLN A 77 -7.49 -1.41 -0.98
N VAL A 78 -8.33 -2.02 -0.17
CA VAL A 78 -7.95 -2.90 0.95
C VAL A 78 -7.97 -4.33 0.42
N ILE A 79 -6.81 -4.86 0.02
CA ILE A 79 -6.68 -6.17 -0.61
C ILE A 79 -5.91 -7.11 0.31
N PRO A 80 -6.50 -8.24 0.75
CA PRO A 80 -5.81 -9.23 1.58
C PRO A 80 -4.82 -10.08 0.77
N GLY A 81 -3.97 -10.80 1.48
CA GLY A 81 -3.04 -11.77 0.91
C GLY A 81 -1.79 -11.17 0.27
N LEU A 82 -0.90 -12.03 -0.13
CA LEU A 82 0.29 -11.75 -0.92
C LEU A 82 0.03 -11.98 -2.41
N LYS A 83 1.08 -11.84 -3.24
CA LYS A 83 1.02 -12.29 -4.63
C LYS A 83 1.11 -13.83 -4.75
N LEU A 84 1.63 -14.51 -3.74
CA LEU A 84 1.60 -15.96 -3.64
C LEU A 84 0.19 -16.45 -3.31
N ASP A 85 -0.17 -17.58 -3.88
CA ASP A 85 -1.38 -18.32 -3.55
C ASP A 85 -1.12 -19.24 -2.33
N PRO A 86 -2.15 -19.74 -1.62
CA PRO A 86 -1.98 -20.60 -0.46
C PRO A 86 -1.04 -21.78 -0.69
N SER A 87 -1.17 -22.50 -1.80
CA SER A 87 -0.28 -23.61 -2.13
C SER A 87 1.18 -23.20 -2.34
N GLU A 88 1.41 -22.02 -2.90
CA GLU A 88 2.76 -21.46 -3.11
C GLU A 88 3.39 -21.05 -1.77
N MET A 89 2.60 -20.51 -0.83
CA MET A 89 3.07 -20.19 0.52
C MET A 89 3.47 -21.45 1.30
N LEU A 90 2.67 -22.52 1.21
CA LEU A 90 3.02 -23.82 1.80
C LEU A 90 4.30 -24.40 1.19
N ALA A 91 4.44 -24.34 -0.13
CA ALA A 91 5.63 -24.84 -0.83
C ALA A 91 6.90 -24.05 -0.48
N ALA A 92 6.78 -22.72 -0.33
CA ALA A 92 7.93 -21.85 -0.06
C ALA A 92 8.39 -21.87 1.39
N TYR A 93 7.47 -22.01 2.35
CA TYR A 93 7.75 -21.82 3.78
C TYR A 93 7.48 -23.06 4.64
N GLY A 94 7.05 -24.16 4.06
CA GLY A 94 6.66 -25.38 4.77
C GLY A 94 5.25 -25.31 5.36
N GLU A 95 4.76 -26.45 5.84
CA GLU A 95 3.36 -26.62 6.25
C GLU A 95 2.95 -25.65 7.38
N GLU A 96 3.72 -25.59 8.46
CA GLU A 96 3.39 -24.78 9.64
C GLU A 96 3.48 -23.28 9.34
N THR A 97 4.63 -22.82 8.84
CA THR A 97 4.87 -21.39 8.56
C THR A 97 4.01 -20.91 7.42
N GLY A 98 3.85 -21.70 6.34
CA GLY A 98 3.02 -21.35 5.18
C GLY A 98 1.55 -21.25 5.54
N ARG A 99 1.03 -22.13 6.41
CA ARG A 99 -0.36 -22.07 6.91
C ARG A 99 -0.58 -20.81 7.75
N ARG A 100 0.29 -20.54 8.71
CA ARG A 100 0.24 -19.34 9.54
C ARG A 100 0.35 -18.07 8.70
N LEU A 101 1.25 -18.04 7.70
CA LEU A 101 1.38 -16.93 6.78
C LEU A 101 0.08 -16.71 5.98
N THR A 102 -0.51 -17.78 5.44
CA THR A 102 -1.78 -17.74 4.71
C THR A 102 -2.90 -17.15 5.56
N GLU A 103 -3.02 -17.57 6.81
CA GLU A 103 -4.02 -17.06 7.74
C GLU A 103 -3.81 -15.57 8.04
N GLU A 104 -2.60 -15.18 8.45
CA GLU A 104 -2.32 -13.80 8.86
C GLU A 104 -2.44 -12.81 7.69
N VAL A 105 -1.91 -13.14 6.50
CA VAL A 105 -2.04 -12.26 5.33
C VAL A 105 -3.46 -12.28 4.76
N GLY A 106 -4.16 -13.39 4.88
CA GLY A 106 -5.57 -13.52 4.54
C GLY A 106 -6.46 -12.63 5.40
N GLY A 107 -6.16 -12.51 6.70
CA GLY A 107 -6.85 -11.65 7.66
C GLY A 107 -6.44 -10.17 7.61
N ALA A 108 -5.47 -9.79 6.78
CA ALA A 108 -4.94 -8.42 6.77
C ALA A 108 -5.98 -7.34 6.42
N ALA A 109 -6.98 -7.66 5.60
CA ALA A 109 -8.08 -6.74 5.31
C ALA A 109 -9.03 -6.60 6.50
N ASP A 110 -9.35 -7.69 7.18
CA ASP A 110 -10.18 -7.67 8.39
C ASP A 110 -9.53 -6.81 9.47
N LEU A 111 -8.21 -6.95 9.65
CA LEU A 111 -7.45 -6.09 10.57
C LEU A 111 -7.64 -4.59 10.25
N VAL A 112 -7.63 -4.18 8.98
CA VAL A 112 -7.85 -2.78 8.60
C VAL A 112 -9.24 -2.32 9.02
N PHE A 113 -10.29 -3.09 8.69
CA PHE A 113 -11.67 -2.72 9.01
C PHE A 113 -11.94 -2.78 10.52
N ASP A 114 -11.31 -3.71 11.25
CA ASP A 114 -11.39 -3.77 12.71
C ASP A 114 -10.75 -2.55 13.37
N LEU A 115 -9.59 -2.09 12.88
CA LEU A 115 -8.96 -0.86 13.35
C LEU A 115 -9.84 0.36 13.06
N VAL A 116 -10.44 0.42 11.88
CA VAL A 116 -11.39 1.48 11.51
C VAL A 116 -12.56 1.51 12.52
N GLY A 117 -13.15 0.35 12.81
CA GLY A 117 -14.27 0.26 13.76
C GLY A 117 -13.87 0.59 15.21
N ARG A 118 -12.79 -0.04 15.71
CA ARG A 118 -12.32 0.14 17.10
C ARG A 118 -11.94 1.58 17.42
N HIS A 119 -11.32 2.29 16.48
CA HIS A 119 -10.84 3.65 16.69
C HIS A 119 -11.74 4.71 16.04
N ALA A 120 -12.93 4.33 15.58
CA ALA A 120 -13.89 5.22 14.92
C ALA A 120 -13.22 6.12 13.87
N ILE A 121 -12.43 5.51 12.96
CA ILE A 121 -11.70 6.25 11.91
C ILE A 121 -12.68 6.64 10.80
N ASP A 122 -12.88 7.93 10.57
CA ASP A 122 -13.74 8.44 9.50
C ASP A 122 -13.02 8.41 8.15
N CYS A 123 -12.90 7.22 7.57
CA CYS A 123 -12.24 6.99 6.29
C CYS A 123 -13.16 6.38 5.22
N GLU A 124 -14.49 6.51 5.39
CA GLU A 124 -15.49 6.03 4.43
C GLU A 124 -15.26 4.57 3.99
N PRO A 125 -15.16 3.62 4.94
CA PRO A 125 -14.87 2.23 4.62
C PRO A 125 -16.06 1.55 3.93
N ALA A 126 -15.78 0.74 2.90
CA ALA A 126 -16.80 -0.09 2.24
C ALA A 126 -16.22 -1.47 1.94
N ARG A 127 -16.94 -2.53 2.35
CA ARG A 127 -16.53 -3.94 2.13
C ARG A 127 -17.28 -4.55 0.95
N GLY A 128 -17.14 -3.95 -0.24
CA GLY A 128 -17.76 -4.46 -1.48
C GLY A 128 -17.05 -5.65 -2.10
N GLY A 129 -15.81 -5.91 -1.70
CA GLY A 129 -14.94 -6.91 -2.30
C GLY A 129 -13.97 -6.33 -3.33
N TRP A 130 -12.97 -7.15 -3.68
CA TRP A 130 -11.99 -6.84 -4.73
C TRP A 130 -12.07 -7.90 -5.83
N ILE A 131 -12.21 -7.43 -7.08
CA ILE A 131 -12.22 -8.26 -8.28
C ILE A 131 -10.84 -8.23 -8.93
N GLN A 132 -10.25 -9.39 -9.22
CA GLN A 132 -9.14 -9.50 -10.15
C GLN A 132 -9.69 -9.96 -11.51
N ALA A 133 -9.78 -9.03 -12.45
CA ALA A 133 -10.41 -9.24 -13.75
C ALA A 133 -9.41 -9.73 -14.79
N ALA A 134 -9.72 -10.80 -15.48
CA ALA A 134 -8.84 -11.46 -16.45
C ALA A 134 -8.99 -10.86 -17.85
N HIS A 135 -7.87 -10.39 -18.43
CA HIS A 135 -7.81 -9.80 -19.77
C HIS A 135 -7.55 -10.82 -20.88
N ALA A 136 -7.17 -12.06 -20.53
CA ALA A 136 -6.80 -13.12 -21.47
C ALA A 136 -7.09 -14.50 -20.86
N GLU A 137 -7.30 -15.53 -21.68
CA GLU A 137 -7.63 -16.90 -21.24
C GLU A 137 -6.60 -17.48 -20.26
N PRO A 138 -5.26 -17.41 -20.48
CA PRO A 138 -4.31 -17.92 -19.52
C PRO A 138 -4.37 -17.23 -18.16
N ALA A 139 -4.74 -15.94 -18.17
CA ALA A 139 -4.94 -15.19 -16.94
C ALA A 139 -6.23 -15.60 -16.23
N LEU A 140 -7.30 -15.90 -16.98
CA LEU A 140 -8.57 -16.40 -16.43
C LEU A 140 -8.35 -17.73 -15.69
N VAL A 141 -7.70 -18.69 -16.32
CA VAL A 141 -7.38 -19.98 -15.70
C VAL A 141 -6.64 -19.79 -14.36
N ARG A 142 -5.63 -18.92 -14.35
CA ARG A 142 -4.82 -18.65 -13.14
C ARG A 142 -5.66 -18.02 -12.03
N VAL A 143 -6.46 -16.99 -12.32
CA VAL A 143 -7.23 -16.31 -11.26
C VAL A 143 -8.38 -17.18 -10.76
N GLN A 144 -8.94 -18.07 -11.58
CA GLN A 144 -9.93 -19.04 -11.14
C GLN A 144 -9.33 -20.14 -10.26
N LYS A 145 -8.10 -20.58 -10.55
CA LYS A 145 -7.33 -21.46 -9.65
C LYS A 145 -7.11 -20.77 -8.29
N ARG A 146 -6.64 -19.53 -8.30
CA ARG A 146 -6.47 -18.71 -7.10
C ARG A 146 -7.75 -18.62 -6.26
N ALA A 147 -8.90 -18.37 -6.89
CA ALA A 147 -10.19 -18.35 -6.20
C ALA A 147 -10.47 -19.69 -5.49
N GLY A 148 -10.22 -20.80 -6.17
CA GLY A 148 -10.39 -22.14 -5.59
C GLY A 148 -9.48 -22.41 -4.40
N GLU A 149 -8.21 -22.00 -4.46
CA GLU A 149 -7.27 -22.18 -3.36
C GLU A 149 -7.64 -21.32 -2.12
N TRP A 150 -8.01 -20.06 -2.34
CA TRP A 150 -8.48 -19.22 -1.23
C TRP A 150 -9.80 -19.70 -0.64
N ALA A 151 -10.74 -20.18 -1.47
CA ALA A 151 -11.98 -20.79 -0.99
C ALA A 151 -11.72 -22.06 -0.17
N ALA A 152 -10.75 -22.88 -0.57
CA ALA A 152 -10.36 -24.11 0.16
C ALA A 152 -9.81 -23.85 1.56
N VAL A 153 -9.23 -22.64 1.80
CA VAL A 153 -8.77 -22.21 3.15
C VAL A 153 -9.83 -21.34 3.85
N GLY A 154 -11.08 -21.36 3.41
CA GLY A 154 -12.21 -20.71 4.09
C GLY A 154 -12.43 -19.23 3.73
N ALA A 155 -11.71 -18.68 2.77
CA ALA A 155 -11.96 -17.31 2.32
C ALA A 155 -13.27 -17.22 1.51
N PRO A 156 -14.06 -16.14 1.63
CA PRO A 156 -15.25 -15.89 0.80
C PRO A 156 -14.81 -15.44 -0.60
N ALA A 157 -14.20 -16.37 -1.33
CA ALA A 157 -13.64 -16.21 -2.66
C ALA A 157 -14.52 -16.92 -3.69
N GLU A 158 -14.93 -16.21 -4.74
CA GLU A 158 -15.85 -16.71 -5.76
C GLU A 158 -15.24 -16.56 -7.16
N ARG A 159 -15.40 -17.57 -8.00
CA ARG A 159 -15.10 -17.48 -9.44
C ARG A 159 -16.16 -16.66 -10.13
N LEU A 160 -15.76 -15.81 -11.04
CA LEU A 160 -16.66 -14.97 -11.84
C LEU A 160 -16.46 -15.27 -13.32
N ASP A 161 -17.56 -15.49 -14.05
CA ASP A 161 -17.58 -15.46 -15.50
C ASP A 161 -17.61 -14.02 -16.04
N ALA A 162 -17.56 -13.84 -17.36
CA ALA A 162 -17.59 -12.55 -18.01
C ALA A 162 -18.84 -11.73 -17.64
N THR A 163 -20.01 -12.39 -17.62
CA THR A 163 -21.30 -11.75 -17.30
C THR A 163 -21.31 -11.22 -15.85
N ALA A 164 -20.81 -12.01 -14.91
CA ALA A 164 -20.72 -11.62 -13.51
C ALA A 164 -19.74 -10.45 -13.32
N VAL A 165 -18.57 -10.47 -13.98
CA VAL A 165 -17.62 -9.34 -13.95
C VAL A 165 -18.27 -8.10 -14.54
N ALA A 166 -18.91 -8.18 -15.72
CA ALA A 166 -19.57 -7.04 -16.35
C ALA A 166 -20.66 -6.43 -15.46
N ARG A 167 -21.49 -7.26 -14.84
CA ARG A 167 -22.53 -6.80 -13.90
C ARG A 167 -21.97 -6.08 -12.68
N LEU A 168 -20.84 -6.57 -12.12
CA LEU A 168 -20.24 -6.02 -10.90
C LEU A 168 -19.37 -4.79 -11.16
N THR A 169 -18.80 -4.67 -12.35
CA THR A 169 -17.86 -3.59 -12.68
C THR A 169 -18.44 -2.51 -13.59
N GLY A 170 -19.47 -2.85 -14.37
CA GLY A 170 -20.04 -1.97 -15.40
C GLY A 170 -19.22 -1.94 -16.68
N THR A 171 -18.37 -2.95 -16.95
CA THR A 171 -17.59 -3.06 -18.19
C THR A 171 -17.52 -4.51 -18.66
N ASP A 172 -17.60 -4.72 -19.97
CA ASP A 172 -17.47 -6.00 -20.66
C ASP A 172 -16.02 -6.29 -21.14
N ALA A 173 -15.05 -5.47 -20.73
CA ALA A 173 -13.66 -5.56 -21.19
C ALA A 173 -12.91 -6.82 -20.73
N TYR A 174 -13.51 -7.69 -19.92
CA TYR A 174 -12.83 -8.83 -19.28
C TYR A 174 -13.54 -10.15 -19.52
N LEU A 175 -12.75 -11.23 -19.63
CA LEU A 175 -13.23 -12.59 -19.91
C LEU A 175 -13.83 -13.30 -18.69
N GLY A 176 -13.69 -12.73 -17.51
CA GLY A 176 -14.07 -13.27 -16.22
C GLY A 176 -13.08 -12.84 -15.13
N GLY A 177 -13.08 -13.54 -14.00
CA GLY A 177 -12.19 -13.19 -12.89
C GLY A 177 -12.51 -13.99 -11.63
N TRP A 178 -12.19 -13.37 -10.50
CA TRP A 178 -12.62 -13.80 -9.17
C TRP A 178 -12.83 -12.61 -8.26
N ILE A 179 -13.61 -12.78 -7.22
CA ILE A 179 -13.81 -11.79 -6.18
C ILE A 179 -13.38 -12.34 -4.81
N ASP A 180 -12.69 -11.51 -4.04
CA ASP A 180 -12.45 -11.73 -2.61
C ASP A 180 -13.30 -10.74 -1.81
N ARG A 181 -14.28 -11.26 -1.08
CA ARG A 181 -15.23 -10.40 -0.35
C ARG A 181 -14.72 -9.90 0.99
N ARG A 182 -13.56 -10.35 1.46
CA ARG A 182 -12.87 -9.75 2.61
C ARG A 182 -12.35 -8.35 2.30
N ALA A 183 -12.06 -8.11 1.02
CA ALA A 183 -11.52 -6.86 0.51
C ALA A 183 -12.57 -5.73 0.48
N GLY A 184 -12.09 -4.52 0.23
CA GLY A 184 -12.96 -3.36 0.06
C GLY A 184 -12.18 -2.10 -0.24
N THR A 185 -12.77 -0.97 0.10
CA THR A 185 -12.21 0.36 -0.16
C THR A 185 -12.27 1.26 1.07
N LEU A 186 -11.43 2.27 1.08
CA LEU A 186 -11.46 3.36 2.06
C LEU A 186 -10.83 4.62 1.48
N GLN A 187 -10.97 5.75 2.16
CA GLN A 187 -10.25 6.98 1.88
C GLN A 187 -8.87 6.90 2.54
N PRO A 188 -7.77 6.73 1.77
CA PRO A 188 -6.50 6.29 2.33
C PRO A 188 -5.79 7.34 3.17
N LEU A 189 -5.94 8.63 2.87
CA LEU A 189 -5.36 9.70 3.67
C LEU A 189 -6.07 9.84 5.02
N SER A 190 -7.39 9.72 5.04
CA SER A 190 -8.16 9.66 6.29
C SER A 190 -7.75 8.45 7.12
N TYR A 191 -7.60 7.28 6.50
CA TYR A 191 -7.21 6.08 7.23
C TYR A 191 -5.86 6.23 7.95
N VAL A 192 -4.81 6.72 7.27
CA VAL A 192 -3.50 6.89 7.91
C VAL A 192 -3.52 7.98 8.98
N ARG A 193 -4.28 9.06 8.79
CA ARG A 193 -4.47 10.10 9.81
C ARG A 193 -5.21 9.57 11.03
N GLY A 194 -6.25 8.77 10.81
CA GLY A 194 -6.99 8.12 11.89
C GLY A 194 -6.15 7.13 12.68
N LEU A 195 -5.27 6.36 12.03
CA LEU A 195 -4.29 5.51 12.72
C LEU A 195 -3.34 6.33 13.59
N ALA A 196 -2.80 7.44 13.07
CA ALA A 196 -1.90 8.32 13.82
C ALA A 196 -2.62 8.98 15.01
N ARG A 197 -3.85 9.46 14.82
CA ARG A 197 -4.70 9.97 15.91
C ARG A 197 -4.94 8.90 16.98
N ALA A 198 -5.28 7.68 16.57
CA ALA A 198 -5.49 6.57 17.50
C ALA A 198 -4.20 6.25 18.28
N ALA A 199 -3.03 6.27 17.61
CA ALA A 199 -1.74 6.10 18.28
C ALA A 199 -1.49 7.19 19.33
N GLN A 200 -1.77 8.47 19.01
CA GLN A 200 -1.65 9.58 19.99
C GLN A 200 -2.61 9.40 21.18
N GLN A 201 -3.86 9.01 20.93
CA GLN A 201 -4.83 8.72 21.98
C GLN A 201 -4.38 7.57 22.90
N ALA A 202 -3.64 6.60 22.35
CA ALA A 202 -3.05 5.51 23.12
C ALA A 202 -1.72 5.91 23.83
N GLY A 203 -1.23 7.16 23.64
CA GLY A 203 -0.03 7.67 24.30
C GLY A 203 1.23 7.80 23.43
N ALA A 204 1.15 7.51 22.13
CA ALA A 204 2.26 7.76 21.22
C ALA A 204 2.51 9.27 21.05
N ARG A 205 3.76 9.67 20.94
CA ARG A 205 4.16 11.02 20.55
C ARG A 205 4.39 11.08 19.05
N LEU A 206 3.75 12.03 18.38
CA LEU A 206 3.86 12.25 16.94
C LEU A 206 4.67 13.52 16.66
N HIS A 207 5.73 13.39 15.88
CA HIS A 207 6.60 14.50 15.49
C HIS A 207 6.64 14.65 13.98
N GLU A 208 5.91 15.63 13.44
CA GLU A 208 5.90 15.97 12.01
C GLU A 208 6.92 17.06 11.67
N GLY A 209 7.39 17.08 10.41
CA GLY A 209 8.40 18.03 9.94
C GLY A 209 9.81 17.77 10.52
N ILE A 210 10.03 16.58 11.08
CA ILE A 210 11.30 16.19 11.70
C ILE A 210 11.93 15.04 10.91
N THR A 211 13.10 15.27 10.37
CA THR A 211 13.85 14.28 9.60
C THR A 211 14.84 13.53 10.50
N ALA A 212 14.73 12.20 10.57
CA ALA A 212 15.78 11.36 11.12
C ALA A 212 16.98 11.33 10.15
N THR A 213 18.15 11.67 10.62
CA THR A 213 19.35 11.84 9.78
C THR A 213 20.45 10.83 10.04
N ALA A 214 20.48 10.21 11.22
CA ALA A 214 21.44 9.16 11.55
C ALA A 214 20.89 8.22 12.63
N LEU A 215 21.32 6.97 12.57
CA LEU A 215 21.11 5.94 13.57
C LEU A 215 22.49 5.48 14.08
N THR A 216 22.69 5.52 15.38
CA THR A 216 23.93 5.05 16.01
C THR A 216 23.61 4.17 17.20
N ARG A 217 24.42 3.14 17.43
CA ARG A 217 24.30 2.32 18.64
C ARG A 217 24.60 3.16 19.88
N ASP A 218 23.80 2.95 20.92
CA ASP A 218 23.96 3.58 22.23
C ASP A 218 23.71 2.50 23.31
N GLY A 219 24.79 1.88 23.76
CA GLY A 219 24.72 0.70 24.62
C GLY A 219 23.94 -0.44 23.97
N ALA A 220 22.91 -0.92 24.65
CA ALA A 220 22.01 -1.95 24.14
C ALA A 220 20.89 -1.39 23.21
N GLY A 221 20.76 -0.06 23.15
CA GLY A 221 19.73 0.64 22.37
C GLY A 221 20.31 1.43 21.20
N TRP A 222 19.58 2.48 20.83
CA TRP A 222 19.81 3.32 19.68
C TRP A 222 19.70 4.79 20.03
N LYS A 223 20.57 5.60 19.44
CA LYS A 223 20.45 7.05 19.37
C LYS A 223 20.04 7.45 17.95
N ILE A 224 18.93 8.11 17.83
CA ILE A 224 18.37 8.62 16.57
C ILE A 224 18.63 10.12 16.52
N THR A 225 19.53 10.55 15.63
CA THR A 225 19.76 11.97 15.35
C THR A 225 18.70 12.48 14.39
N THR A 226 18.14 13.63 14.69
CA THR A 226 17.12 14.27 13.87
C THR A 226 17.50 15.71 13.54
N SER A 227 16.71 16.35 12.67
CA SER A 227 16.86 17.77 12.34
C SER A 227 16.65 18.72 13.54
N GLN A 228 16.13 18.23 14.68
CA GLN A 228 15.84 19.03 15.88
C GLN A 228 16.55 18.52 17.15
N GLY A 229 17.55 17.66 17.01
CA GLY A 229 18.28 17.06 18.12
C GLY A 229 18.23 15.54 18.08
N ALA A 230 18.50 14.88 19.19
CA ALA A 230 18.53 13.43 19.25
C ALA A 230 17.49 12.87 20.24
N ILE A 231 17.03 11.65 19.98
CA ILE A 231 16.18 10.85 20.86
C ILE A 231 16.81 9.46 21.03
N ALA A 232 16.74 8.89 22.22
CA ALA A 232 17.21 7.52 22.49
C ALA A 232 16.04 6.53 22.52
N ALA A 233 16.27 5.29 22.06
CA ALA A 233 15.28 4.24 22.11
C ALA A 233 15.90 2.86 22.29
N ARG A 234 15.15 1.90 22.84
CA ARG A 234 15.57 0.48 22.86
C ARG A 234 15.49 -0.14 21.47
N HIS A 235 14.44 0.20 20.74
CA HIS A 235 14.16 -0.35 19.39
C HIS A 235 13.84 0.76 18.41
N VAL A 236 14.17 0.53 17.13
CA VAL A 236 13.82 1.42 16.02
C VAL A 236 13.05 0.65 14.97
N ILE A 237 11.91 1.18 14.55
CA ILE A 237 11.10 0.63 13.44
C ILE A 237 11.17 1.60 12.26
N ILE A 238 11.59 1.11 11.09
CA ILE A 238 11.65 1.89 9.85
C ILE A 238 10.49 1.49 8.94
N GLY A 239 9.59 2.45 8.70
CA GLY A 239 8.40 2.30 7.85
C GLY A 239 8.41 3.21 6.61
N GLN A 240 9.58 3.57 6.06
CA GLN A 240 9.74 4.50 4.95
C GLN A 240 9.38 3.90 3.57
N ASP A 241 9.51 2.57 3.41
CA ASP A 241 9.21 1.82 2.17
C ASP A 241 9.83 2.51 0.93
N GLY A 242 9.04 2.80 -0.09
CA GLY A 242 9.49 3.44 -1.34
C GLY A 242 10.05 4.87 -1.20
N TYR A 243 10.05 5.42 0.00
CA TYR A 243 10.60 6.75 0.31
C TYR A 243 11.85 6.70 1.19
N ALA A 244 12.49 5.52 1.28
CA ALA A 244 13.77 5.35 1.98
C ALA A 244 14.83 6.30 1.38
N ASP A 245 15.46 7.09 2.24
CA ASP A 245 16.30 8.25 1.88
C ASP A 245 17.78 8.10 2.23
N GLY A 246 18.21 6.91 2.63
CA GLY A 246 19.59 6.63 2.98
C GLY A 246 19.88 6.61 4.48
N LEU A 247 18.88 6.79 5.34
CA LEU A 247 19.01 6.64 6.80
C LEU A 247 19.61 5.27 7.18
N VAL A 248 19.18 4.22 6.50
CA VAL A 248 19.77 2.88 6.56
C VAL A 248 20.51 2.61 5.26
N LYS A 249 21.83 2.43 5.36
CA LYS A 249 22.69 2.19 4.19
C LYS A 249 22.28 0.94 3.42
N GLY A 250 22.10 1.07 2.12
CA GLY A 250 21.72 -0.04 1.24
C GLY A 250 20.21 -0.29 1.16
N LEU A 251 19.39 0.27 2.04
CA LEU A 251 17.95 -0.01 2.07
C LEU A 251 17.23 0.41 0.79
N ALA A 252 17.43 1.63 0.33
CA ALA A 252 16.82 2.12 -0.90
C ALA A 252 17.20 1.29 -2.15
N GLN A 253 18.35 0.63 -2.11
CA GLN A 253 18.85 -0.23 -3.18
C GLN A 253 18.23 -1.62 -3.19
N THR A 254 17.47 -2.02 -2.19
CA THR A 254 16.71 -3.29 -2.18
C THR A 254 15.39 -3.18 -2.94
N LEU A 255 14.99 -1.98 -3.36
CA LEU A 255 13.69 -1.67 -3.94
C LEU A 255 13.79 -1.15 -5.37
N ILE A 256 12.82 -1.53 -6.18
CA ILE A 256 12.53 -0.91 -7.47
C ILE A 256 11.29 -0.05 -7.30
N CYS A 257 11.48 1.27 -7.24
CA CYS A 257 10.38 2.21 -7.13
C CYS A 257 9.85 2.61 -8.51
N VAL A 258 8.56 2.38 -8.73
CA VAL A 258 7.85 2.79 -9.94
C VAL A 258 6.76 3.80 -9.59
N GLN A 259 6.41 4.68 -10.55
CA GLN A 259 5.28 5.57 -10.36
C GLN A 259 3.97 4.82 -10.61
N SER A 260 2.98 5.07 -9.77
CA SER A 260 1.59 4.70 -10.00
C SER A 260 0.78 6.00 -10.07
N ALA A 261 0.09 6.22 -11.16
CA ALA A 261 -0.72 7.42 -11.34
C ALA A 261 -2.20 7.08 -11.30
N GLN A 262 -2.97 8.08 -10.98
CA GLN A 262 -4.42 7.98 -10.89
C GLN A 262 -5.06 9.25 -11.45
N VAL A 263 -6.25 9.06 -12.00
CA VAL A 263 -7.17 10.12 -12.39
C VAL A 263 -8.50 9.90 -11.70
N ALA A 264 -9.22 10.96 -11.41
CA ALA A 264 -10.60 10.90 -10.96
C ALA A 264 -11.45 11.83 -11.83
N THR A 265 -12.60 11.34 -12.27
CA THR A 265 -13.58 12.13 -13.01
C THR A 265 -14.25 13.16 -12.09
N GLU A 266 -15.01 14.10 -12.64
CA GLU A 266 -16.11 14.70 -11.90
C GLU A 266 -17.07 13.61 -11.42
N PRO A 267 -17.94 13.89 -10.44
CA PRO A 267 -18.94 12.91 -10.02
C PRO A 267 -19.72 12.39 -11.23
N LEU A 268 -19.86 11.07 -11.29
CA LEU A 268 -20.62 10.43 -12.39
C LEU A 268 -22.09 10.86 -12.32
N PRO A 269 -22.74 11.09 -13.48
CA PRO A 269 -24.19 11.21 -13.52
C PRO A 269 -24.86 10.00 -12.84
N SER A 270 -25.96 10.20 -12.17
CA SER A 270 -26.61 9.18 -11.31
C SER A 270 -26.85 7.84 -12.01
N GLY A 271 -27.24 7.88 -13.30
CA GLY A 271 -27.42 6.66 -14.09
C GLY A 271 -26.12 5.87 -14.33
N LEU A 272 -24.99 6.54 -14.54
CA LEU A 272 -23.69 5.91 -14.68
C LEU A 272 -23.13 5.45 -13.33
N ALA A 273 -23.31 6.24 -12.27
CA ALA A 273 -22.86 5.91 -10.93
C ALA A 273 -23.47 4.60 -10.41
N ALA A 274 -24.72 4.32 -10.77
CA ALA A 274 -25.38 3.07 -10.40
C ALA A 274 -24.82 1.83 -11.14
N GLY A 275 -24.21 2.03 -12.32
CA GLY A 275 -23.70 0.94 -13.16
C GLY A 275 -22.18 0.72 -13.04
N ILE A 276 -21.41 1.75 -12.80
CA ILE A 276 -19.93 1.67 -12.78
C ILE A 276 -19.42 1.47 -11.36
N MET A 277 -18.85 0.30 -11.07
CA MET A 277 -18.22 -0.03 -9.76
C MET A 277 -19.13 0.25 -8.54
N PRO A 278 -20.38 -0.21 -8.52
CA PRO A 278 -21.32 0.07 -7.43
C PRO A 278 -20.92 -0.63 -6.12
N GLY A 279 -21.47 -0.17 -4.99
CA GLY A 279 -21.43 -0.90 -3.72
C GLY A 279 -20.05 -1.00 -3.06
N GLY A 280 -19.12 -0.10 -3.37
CA GLY A 280 -17.78 -0.11 -2.75
C GLY A 280 -16.87 -1.24 -3.26
N ILE A 281 -17.24 -1.89 -4.37
CA ILE A 281 -16.37 -2.85 -5.07
C ILE A 281 -15.16 -2.09 -5.61
N CYS A 282 -14.00 -2.74 -5.59
CA CYS A 282 -12.83 -2.31 -6.33
C CYS A 282 -12.31 -3.43 -7.23
N ALA A 283 -11.59 -3.06 -8.27
CA ALA A 283 -11.04 -4.04 -9.20
C ALA A 283 -9.61 -3.69 -9.60
N SER A 284 -8.85 -4.71 -9.96
CA SER A 284 -7.62 -4.59 -10.72
C SER A 284 -7.56 -5.71 -11.76
N GLU A 285 -6.86 -5.46 -12.85
CA GLU A 285 -6.75 -6.43 -13.92
C GLU A 285 -5.46 -7.25 -13.86
N THR A 286 -5.39 -8.27 -14.69
CA THR A 286 -4.28 -9.22 -14.73
C THR A 286 -3.15 -8.84 -15.69
N ARG A 287 -3.17 -7.69 -16.36
CA ARG A 287 -2.04 -7.20 -17.14
C ARG A 287 -0.84 -6.91 -16.24
N ARG A 288 0.36 -7.01 -16.76
CA ARG A 288 1.59 -6.65 -16.01
C ARG A 288 1.62 -5.17 -15.68
N LEU A 289 1.19 -4.32 -16.62
CA LEU A 289 0.92 -2.90 -16.41
C LEU A 289 -0.54 -2.71 -16.03
N ALA A 290 -0.93 -3.33 -14.92
CA ALA A 290 -2.31 -3.44 -14.49
C ALA A 290 -2.96 -2.08 -14.28
N PHE A 291 -4.18 -1.95 -14.79
CA PHE A 291 -5.11 -0.92 -14.37
C PHE A 291 -5.86 -1.39 -13.12
N TYR A 292 -6.28 -0.42 -12.31
CA TYR A 292 -7.09 -0.64 -11.14
C TYR A 292 -8.09 0.51 -11.00
N PHE A 293 -9.28 0.21 -10.54
CA PHE A 293 -10.35 1.19 -10.54
C PHE A 293 -11.38 0.91 -9.45
N ARG A 294 -12.06 1.96 -9.05
CA ARG A 294 -13.19 1.94 -8.11
C ARG A 294 -14.01 3.22 -8.24
N GLN A 295 -15.19 3.25 -7.65
CA GLN A 295 -15.90 4.49 -7.41
C GLN A 295 -15.46 5.08 -6.05
N SER A 296 -15.30 6.41 -5.95
CA SER A 296 -15.14 7.11 -4.67
C SER A 296 -16.51 7.33 -4.01
N PRO A 297 -16.57 7.56 -2.69
CA PRO A 297 -17.85 7.79 -2.00
C PRO A 297 -18.66 8.96 -2.53
N ASP A 298 -18.00 9.98 -3.08
CA ASP A 298 -18.64 11.13 -3.74
C ASP A 298 -19.00 10.86 -5.23
N GLY A 299 -18.98 9.59 -5.65
CA GLY A 299 -19.47 9.16 -6.96
C GLY A 299 -18.54 9.37 -8.16
N ARG A 300 -17.23 9.58 -7.96
CA ARG A 300 -16.25 9.71 -9.04
C ARG A 300 -15.68 8.36 -9.43
N LEU A 301 -15.43 8.14 -10.72
CA LEU A 301 -14.61 7.03 -11.15
C LEU A 301 -13.13 7.36 -10.90
N VAL A 302 -12.50 6.62 -10.01
CA VAL A 302 -11.05 6.65 -9.77
C VAL A 302 -10.43 5.54 -10.60
N PHE A 303 -9.54 5.89 -11.53
CA PHE A 303 -8.87 4.96 -12.41
C PHE A 303 -7.36 5.14 -12.31
N GLY A 304 -6.64 4.08 -12.01
CA GLY A 304 -5.20 4.06 -11.79
C GLY A 304 -4.47 3.08 -12.67
N GLY A 305 -3.18 3.32 -12.85
CA GLY A 305 -2.29 2.42 -13.58
C GLY A 305 -0.83 2.63 -13.17
N ARG A 306 -0.01 1.63 -13.46
CA ARG A 306 1.43 1.73 -13.25
C ARG A 306 2.03 2.61 -14.34
N GLY A 307 2.82 3.59 -13.91
CA GLY A 307 3.49 4.53 -14.80
C GLY A 307 4.97 4.25 -14.97
N ALA A 308 5.56 5.07 -15.84
CA ALA A 308 6.99 5.09 -16.08
C ALA A 308 7.77 5.67 -14.89
N ILE A 309 9.08 5.54 -14.95
CA ILE A 309 10.01 6.24 -14.05
C ILE A 309 10.17 7.67 -14.58
N GLY A 310 10.31 8.62 -13.68
CA GLY A 310 10.67 9.98 -14.02
C GLY A 310 9.65 11.02 -13.58
N ASP A 311 9.31 11.94 -14.46
CA ASP A 311 8.44 13.06 -14.13
C ASP A 311 7.06 12.60 -13.66
N ARG A 312 6.79 12.88 -12.40
CA ARG A 312 5.54 12.50 -11.70
C ARG A 312 4.30 13.20 -12.27
N GLN A 313 4.49 14.20 -13.12
CA GLN A 313 3.42 15.03 -13.68
C GLN A 313 3.42 15.06 -15.21
N ASN A 314 4.07 14.10 -15.87
CA ASN A 314 4.09 14.04 -17.32
C ASN A 314 2.66 13.97 -17.89
N PRO A 315 2.17 15.00 -18.61
CA PRO A 315 0.80 15.05 -19.15
C PRO A 315 0.49 13.88 -20.10
N ALA A 316 1.49 13.42 -20.87
CA ALA A 316 1.31 12.30 -21.80
C ALA A 316 0.97 11.01 -21.08
N PHE A 317 1.51 10.81 -19.87
CA PHE A 317 1.22 9.64 -19.06
C PHE A 317 -0.23 9.66 -18.55
N PHE A 318 -0.71 10.78 -18.03
CA PHE A 318 -2.12 10.92 -17.63
C PHE A 318 -3.06 10.79 -18.82
N GLN A 319 -2.69 11.30 -20.00
CA GLN A 319 -3.51 11.14 -21.20
C GLN A 319 -3.62 9.66 -21.61
N ALA A 320 -2.52 8.90 -21.54
CA ALA A 320 -2.54 7.46 -21.80
C ALA A 320 -3.47 6.70 -20.83
N LEU A 321 -3.45 7.10 -19.56
CA LEU A 321 -4.33 6.54 -18.52
C LEU A 321 -5.80 6.89 -18.77
N ILE A 322 -6.11 8.13 -19.13
CA ILE A 322 -7.47 8.58 -19.50
C ILE A 322 -7.97 7.79 -20.73
N ASN A 323 -7.13 7.61 -21.73
CA ASN A 323 -7.48 6.82 -22.91
C ASN A 323 -7.75 5.34 -22.55
N ALA A 324 -7.02 4.79 -21.58
CA ALA A 324 -7.28 3.45 -21.07
C ALA A 324 -8.61 3.38 -20.31
N MET A 325 -8.91 4.37 -19.48
CA MET A 325 -10.20 4.50 -18.79
C MET A 325 -11.37 4.52 -19.79
N HIS A 326 -11.27 5.33 -20.85
CA HIS A 326 -12.31 5.42 -21.90
C HIS A 326 -12.45 4.14 -22.75
N ARG A 327 -11.42 3.28 -22.81
CA ARG A 327 -11.54 1.95 -23.42
C ARG A 327 -12.22 0.96 -22.49
N THR A 328 -11.95 1.05 -21.20
CA THR A 328 -12.55 0.18 -20.19
C THR A 328 -14.00 0.57 -19.89
N PHE A 329 -14.28 1.87 -19.85
CA PHE A 329 -15.59 2.46 -19.58
C PHE A 329 -15.93 3.49 -20.67
N PRO A 330 -16.43 3.06 -21.83
CA PRO A 330 -16.71 3.96 -22.97
C PRO A 330 -17.69 5.10 -22.63
N GLU A 331 -18.59 4.88 -21.68
CA GLU A 331 -19.60 5.84 -21.21
C GLU A 331 -18.97 7.05 -20.51
N THR A 332 -17.71 6.94 -20.10
CA THR A 332 -16.98 8.06 -19.47
C THR A 332 -16.37 9.04 -20.47
N LYS A 333 -16.50 8.79 -21.79
CA LYS A 333 -16.04 9.73 -22.82
C LYS A 333 -16.80 11.04 -22.69
N GLY A 334 -16.04 12.13 -22.65
CA GLY A 334 -16.59 13.48 -22.48
C GLY A 334 -16.75 13.93 -21.02
N LEU A 335 -16.57 13.06 -20.03
CA LEU A 335 -16.52 13.49 -18.64
C LEU A 335 -15.21 14.23 -18.35
N ALA A 336 -15.30 15.32 -17.60
CA ALA A 336 -14.12 16.06 -17.16
C ALA A 336 -13.32 15.26 -16.11
N ILE A 337 -12.00 15.40 -16.14
CA ILE A 337 -11.08 14.85 -15.16
C ILE A 337 -10.78 15.92 -14.12
N ALA A 338 -11.32 15.73 -12.91
CA ALA A 338 -11.18 16.67 -11.81
C ALA A 338 -9.82 16.58 -11.11
N HIS A 339 -9.28 15.39 -10.96
CA HIS A 339 -8.03 15.18 -10.23
C HIS A 339 -7.05 14.29 -11.00
N ARG A 340 -5.75 14.62 -10.85
CA ARG A 340 -4.63 13.83 -11.38
C ARG A 340 -3.52 13.81 -10.34
N TRP A 341 -3.06 12.62 -9.95
CA TRP A 341 -1.97 12.52 -8.99
C TRP A 341 -1.17 11.24 -9.20
N SER A 342 0.00 11.17 -8.57
CA SER A 342 0.83 9.98 -8.58
C SER A 342 1.52 9.74 -7.24
N GLY A 343 1.92 8.51 -7.02
CA GLY A 343 2.71 8.08 -5.88
C GLY A 343 3.70 6.99 -6.26
N GLN A 344 4.66 6.73 -5.38
CA GLN A 344 5.61 5.64 -5.58
C GLN A 344 5.03 4.32 -5.07
N VAL A 345 5.28 3.26 -5.83
CA VAL A 345 5.08 1.87 -5.40
C VAL A 345 6.44 1.20 -5.35
N ALA A 346 6.79 0.68 -4.19
CA ALA A 346 8.01 -0.09 -3.99
C ALA A 346 7.78 -1.55 -4.38
N LEU A 347 8.65 -2.06 -5.24
CA LEU A 347 8.65 -3.45 -5.68
C LEU A 347 9.95 -4.11 -5.23
N THR A 348 9.86 -5.35 -4.77
CA THR A 348 10.97 -6.27 -4.54
C THR A 348 11.16 -7.15 -5.75
N LEU A 349 12.32 -7.78 -5.90
CA LEU A 349 12.61 -8.64 -7.05
C LEU A 349 11.75 -9.91 -7.05
N ASP A 350 11.48 -10.47 -5.88
CA ASP A 350 10.68 -11.67 -5.69
C ASP A 350 9.16 -11.39 -5.59
N GLY A 351 8.77 -10.11 -5.56
CA GLY A 351 7.37 -9.71 -5.44
C GLY A 351 6.77 -9.90 -4.04
N LEU A 352 7.59 -10.12 -3.01
CA LEU A 352 7.17 -10.31 -1.61
C LEU A 352 7.55 -9.14 -0.73
N PRO A 353 6.81 -8.84 0.33
CA PRO A 353 7.26 -7.89 1.34
C PRO A 353 8.43 -8.48 2.12
N HIS A 354 9.35 -7.62 2.55
CA HIS A 354 10.51 -8.03 3.34
C HIS A 354 10.47 -7.43 4.73
N ILE A 355 11.00 -8.20 5.68
CA ILE A 355 11.36 -7.75 7.01
C ILE A 355 12.87 -7.91 7.14
N HIS A 356 13.54 -6.83 7.54
CA HIS A 356 14.97 -6.85 7.81
C HIS A 356 15.23 -6.48 9.29
N GLU A 357 16.18 -7.14 9.90
CA GLU A 357 16.76 -6.80 11.20
C GLU A 357 18.29 -6.81 11.04
N PRO A 358 18.87 -5.77 10.38
CA PRO A 358 20.31 -5.75 10.08
C PRO A 358 21.17 -5.72 11.33
N GLU A 359 20.64 -5.17 12.41
CA GLU A 359 21.24 -5.19 13.75
C GLU A 359 20.13 -5.39 14.79
N PRO A 360 20.43 -5.99 15.96
CA PRO A 360 19.43 -6.25 16.98
C PRO A 360 18.64 -4.99 17.35
N GLY A 361 17.30 -5.07 17.26
CA GLY A 361 16.40 -3.97 17.59
C GLY A 361 16.26 -2.87 16.53
N LEU A 362 16.88 -3.01 15.35
CA LEU A 362 16.60 -2.19 14.17
C LEU A 362 15.72 -2.98 13.20
N LEU A 363 14.43 -2.70 13.20
CA LEU A 363 13.42 -3.47 12.47
C LEU A 363 12.91 -2.66 11.26
N ILE A 364 12.82 -3.28 10.11
CA ILE A 364 12.46 -2.61 8.86
C ILE A 364 11.40 -3.43 8.12
N GLY A 365 10.31 -2.80 7.70
CA GLY A 365 9.29 -3.42 6.86
C GLY A 365 9.09 -2.65 5.56
N LEU A 366 9.08 -3.35 4.41
CA LEU A 366 9.00 -2.73 3.10
C LEU A 366 8.54 -3.68 1.99
N GLY A 367 8.33 -3.11 0.78
CA GLY A 367 8.15 -3.91 -0.43
C GLY A 367 6.76 -4.53 -0.59
N TYR A 368 5.70 -3.78 -0.37
CA TYR A 368 4.32 -4.31 -0.39
C TYR A 368 3.79 -4.63 -1.80
N ASN A 369 4.53 -4.32 -2.86
CA ASN A 369 4.24 -4.73 -4.24
C ASN A 369 2.84 -4.37 -4.75
N GLY A 370 2.27 -3.26 -4.26
CA GLY A 370 0.95 -2.75 -4.64
C GLY A 370 -0.21 -3.23 -3.77
N ARG A 371 0.03 -3.98 -2.68
CA ARG A 371 -0.97 -4.38 -1.68
C ARG A 371 -0.81 -3.63 -0.34
N GLY A 372 -0.27 -2.41 -0.38
CA GLY A 372 0.23 -1.70 0.79
C GLY A 372 -0.82 -1.34 1.85
N VAL A 373 -2.11 -1.17 1.55
CA VAL A 373 -3.08 -0.76 2.57
C VAL A 373 -3.18 -1.81 3.67
N ALA A 374 -3.51 -3.05 3.31
CA ALA A 374 -3.65 -4.13 4.27
C ALA A 374 -2.29 -4.63 4.78
N MET A 375 -1.34 -4.88 3.88
CA MET A 375 -0.06 -5.47 4.25
C MET A 375 0.84 -4.53 5.06
N ALA A 376 0.84 -3.22 4.79
CA ALA A 376 1.63 -2.29 5.60
C ALA A 376 1.05 -2.12 7.01
N THR A 377 -0.29 -2.19 7.13
CA THR A 377 -0.96 -2.20 8.43
C THR A 377 -0.57 -3.45 9.25
N LEU A 378 -0.64 -4.64 8.64
CA LEU A 378 -0.23 -5.89 9.26
C LEU A 378 1.26 -5.89 9.61
N MET A 379 2.11 -5.40 8.70
CA MET A 379 3.55 -5.27 8.92
C MET A 379 3.87 -4.42 10.14
N GLY A 380 3.19 -3.28 10.33
CA GLY A 380 3.37 -2.45 11.51
C GLY A 380 3.14 -3.21 12.82
N ARG A 381 2.11 -4.06 12.86
CA ARG A 381 1.83 -4.93 14.02
C ARG A 381 2.91 -6.00 14.23
N TRP A 382 3.37 -6.64 13.16
CA TRP A 382 4.46 -7.63 13.24
C TRP A 382 5.74 -7.01 13.80
N LEU A 383 6.13 -5.84 13.29
CA LEU A 383 7.33 -5.14 13.76
C LEU A 383 7.21 -4.71 15.22
N ALA A 384 6.04 -4.24 15.64
CA ALA A 384 5.78 -3.90 17.05
C ALA A 384 5.87 -5.13 17.95
N ALA A 385 5.26 -6.26 17.57
CA ALA A 385 5.33 -7.50 18.32
C ALA A 385 6.79 -8.04 18.40
N ARG A 386 7.54 -7.93 17.31
CA ARG A 386 8.97 -8.30 17.31
C ARG A 386 9.79 -7.41 18.24
N ALA A 387 9.57 -6.09 18.24
CA ALA A 387 10.28 -5.15 19.08
C ALA A 387 10.02 -5.38 20.58
N LEU A 388 8.77 -5.65 20.96
CA LEU A 388 8.39 -5.71 22.36
C LEU A 388 8.55 -7.11 22.98
N ASP A 389 8.18 -8.14 22.25
CA ASP A 389 8.06 -9.50 22.76
C ASP A 389 9.10 -10.46 22.19
N GLY A 390 9.90 -10.01 21.20
CA GLY A 390 10.79 -10.88 20.44
C GLY A 390 10.06 -11.92 19.59
N LEU A 391 8.73 -11.77 19.40
CA LEU A 391 7.91 -12.77 18.71
C LEU A 391 8.32 -12.91 17.25
N ALA A 392 8.40 -14.16 16.81
CA ALA A 392 8.60 -14.47 15.40
C ALA A 392 7.32 -14.17 14.61
N HIS A 393 7.45 -13.37 13.54
CA HIS A 393 6.40 -13.21 12.52
C HIS A 393 6.50 -14.35 11.49
N PRO A 394 5.41 -14.66 10.76
CA PRO A 394 5.42 -15.81 9.83
C PRO A 394 6.24 -15.55 8.56
N LEU A 395 6.50 -14.28 8.22
CA LEU A 395 7.36 -13.94 7.11
C LEU A 395 8.82 -13.95 7.57
N PRO A 396 9.73 -14.73 6.95
CA PRO A 396 11.12 -14.80 7.38
C PRO A 396 11.83 -13.45 7.35
N THR A 397 12.69 -13.20 8.34
CA THR A 397 13.61 -12.06 8.30
C THR A 397 14.64 -12.30 7.19
N THR A 398 14.81 -11.33 6.31
CA THR A 398 15.74 -11.39 5.17
C THR A 398 16.94 -10.48 5.41
N THR A 399 18.08 -10.86 4.81
CA THR A 399 19.26 -9.98 4.80
C THR A 399 19.05 -8.78 3.89
N LEU A 400 19.63 -7.65 4.26
CA LEU A 400 19.58 -6.43 3.47
C LEU A 400 20.56 -6.58 2.29
N ALA A 401 20.05 -7.01 1.13
CA ALA A 401 20.84 -7.28 -0.06
C ALA A 401 20.50 -6.29 -1.19
N PRO A 402 21.36 -5.27 -1.43
CA PRO A 402 21.17 -4.34 -2.54
C PRO A 402 21.09 -5.06 -3.89
N ILE A 403 20.17 -4.64 -4.74
CA ILE A 403 20.02 -5.15 -6.11
C ILE A 403 21.30 -4.85 -6.90
N PRO A 404 21.94 -5.85 -7.53
CA PRO A 404 23.11 -5.62 -8.34
C PRO A 404 22.84 -4.58 -9.45
N LEU A 405 23.81 -3.70 -9.69
CA LEU A 405 23.69 -2.65 -10.70
C LEU A 405 22.47 -1.73 -10.53
N HIS A 406 21.99 -1.52 -9.31
CA HIS A 406 20.81 -0.70 -9.00
C HIS A 406 20.86 0.71 -9.62
N GLN A 407 22.05 1.26 -9.85
CA GLN A 407 22.23 2.52 -10.57
C GLN A 407 21.72 2.50 -12.02
N LEU A 408 21.64 1.32 -12.64
CA LEU A 408 21.09 1.10 -14.00
C LEU A 408 19.58 0.81 -13.97
N ARG A 409 18.92 0.93 -12.81
CA ARG A 409 17.47 0.64 -12.68
C ARG A 409 16.61 1.47 -13.63
N GLY A 410 16.99 2.72 -13.95
CA GLY A 410 16.24 3.57 -14.87
C GLY A 410 16.05 2.91 -16.24
N PRO A 411 17.13 2.67 -17.00
CA PRO A 411 17.06 1.94 -18.26
C PRO A 411 16.40 0.55 -18.14
N ALA A 412 16.73 -0.20 -17.09
CA ALA A 412 16.17 -1.55 -16.89
C ALA A 412 14.65 -1.53 -16.69
N ILE A 413 14.11 -0.57 -15.96
CA ILE A 413 12.66 -0.43 -15.76
C ILE A 413 11.97 0.01 -17.06
N HIS A 414 12.54 0.93 -17.85
CA HIS A 414 11.99 1.29 -19.16
C HIS A 414 11.93 0.09 -20.10
N ALA A 415 13.01 -0.70 -20.17
CA ALA A 415 13.03 -1.94 -20.95
C ALA A 415 11.99 -2.95 -20.44
N GLY A 416 11.88 -3.10 -19.12
CA GLY A 416 10.88 -3.97 -18.48
C GLY A 416 9.43 -3.53 -18.75
N ILE A 417 9.15 -2.23 -18.76
CA ILE A 417 7.83 -1.69 -19.12
C ILE A 417 7.51 -1.97 -20.58
N ALA A 418 8.45 -1.70 -21.50
CA ALA A 418 8.27 -2.00 -22.93
C ALA A 418 8.02 -3.49 -23.17
N TRP A 419 8.79 -4.36 -22.51
CA TRP A 419 8.60 -5.81 -22.56
C TRP A 419 7.26 -6.26 -21.98
N ALA A 420 6.84 -5.71 -20.84
CA ALA A 420 5.55 -5.99 -20.23
C ALA A 420 4.40 -5.57 -21.17
N TRP A 421 4.49 -4.38 -21.77
CA TRP A 421 3.50 -3.90 -22.74
C TRP A 421 3.39 -4.83 -23.97
N LEU A 422 4.55 -5.29 -24.50
CA LEU A 422 4.55 -6.23 -25.63
C LEU A 422 3.88 -7.56 -25.26
N ARG A 423 4.21 -8.11 -24.09
CA ARG A 423 3.60 -9.37 -23.61
C ARG A 423 2.11 -9.25 -23.35
N ASP A 424 1.68 -8.15 -22.73
CA ASP A 424 0.25 -7.88 -22.49
C ASP A 424 -0.54 -7.80 -23.81
N ARG A 425 0.09 -7.22 -24.85
CA ARG A 425 -0.52 -7.13 -26.20
C ARG A 425 -0.59 -8.49 -26.91
N MET A 426 0.33 -9.39 -26.64
CA MET A 426 0.32 -10.77 -27.17
C MET A 426 -0.57 -11.72 -26.35
N GLY A 427 -1.26 -11.25 -25.31
CA GLY A 427 -2.16 -12.05 -24.47
C GLY A 427 -1.44 -12.97 -23.48
N PHE A 428 -0.16 -12.80 -23.24
CA PHE A 428 0.54 -13.57 -22.20
C PHE A 428 0.12 -13.10 -20.80
N ALA A 429 -0.29 -14.04 -19.96
CA ALA A 429 -0.61 -13.77 -18.56
C ALA A 429 0.61 -13.19 -17.82
N GLY A 430 0.34 -12.16 -17.02
CA GLY A 430 1.33 -11.48 -16.17
C GLY A 430 1.77 -12.31 -14.96
#